data_5195816c3ff0d8f42df60e22e465e07c
#
_entry.id   5195816c3ff0d8f42df60e22e465e07c
#
_cell.length_a   1.000
_cell.length_b   1.000
_cell.length_c   1.000
_cell.angle_alpha   90.00
_cell.angle_beta   90.00
_cell.angle_gamma   90.00
#
_symmetry.space_group_name_H-M   'P 1'
#
loop_
_entity.id
_entity.type
_entity.pdbx_description
1 polymer ?
#
loop_
_entity_poly.entity_id
_entity_poly.type
_entity_poly.pdbx_seq_one_letter_code
_entity_poly.pdbx_strand_id
1 'polypeptide(L)'
;SNISDAILWVMGEQRTKTLRGGKMEDVIFGGTEKRSPMGFAQVSLILDNSTGIFDTENTEVMITRRYYRSGESEYSINREPCRLRDINELLMDTGLGRDGYSIIGQGRIAEIVSGKSNERREIFEEAAGISRYRYRKEESERKLARTEENLLRINDKVDELELQVEPLRKQAETAKKYLH
;
A
#
# COMPACT_ATOMS: atom_id res chain seq x y z
N SER A 1 -3.50 -10.73 22.43
CA SER A 1 -4.84 -11.36 22.32
C SER A 1 -5.19 -11.53 20.83
N ASN A 2 -5.91 -12.59 20.49
CA ASN A 2 -6.31 -12.86 19.08
C ASN A 2 -7.19 -11.73 18.51
N ILE A 3 -7.92 -11.03 19.36
CA ILE A 3 -8.72 -9.86 18.97
C ILE A 3 -7.80 -8.71 18.50
N SER A 4 -6.77 -8.40 19.26
CA SER A 4 -5.79 -7.36 18.87
C SER A 4 -5.09 -7.72 17.57
N ASP A 5 -4.72 -8.99 17.40
CA ASP A 5 -4.10 -9.47 16.16
C ASP A 5 -5.06 -9.37 14.98
N ALA A 6 -6.35 -9.69 15.17
CA ALA A 6 -7.37 -9.56 14.14
C ALA A 6 -7.59 -8.09 13.71
N ILE A 7 -7.58 -7.16 14.68
CA ILE A 7 -7.69 -5.73 14.40
C ILE A 7 -6.46 -5.24 13.61
N LEU A 8 -5.24 -5.55 14.05
CA LEU A 8 -4.02 -5.21 13.32
C LEU A 8 -4.03 -5.82 11.91
N TRP A 9 -4.49 -7.05 11.80
CA TRP A 9 -4.53 -7.76 10.53
C TRP A 9 -5.49 -7.11 9.51
N VAL A 10 -6.71 -6.74 9.92
CA VAL A 10 -7.69 -6.09 9.02
C VAL A 10 -7.25 -4.68 8.62
N MET A 11 -6.50 -3.99 9.48
CA MET A 11 -5.93 -2.66 9.21
C MET A 11 -4.67 -2.70 8.33
N GLY A 12 -4.26 -3.88 7.87
CA GLY A 12 -3.23 -4.01 6.86
C GLY A 12 -1.89 -4.59 7.32
N GLU A 13 -1.77 -5.09 8.56
CA GLU A 13 -0.55 -5.77 8.97
C GLU A 13 -0.29 -7.03 8.12
N GLN A 14 0.90 -7.10 7.53
CA GLN A 14 1.33 -8.20 6.68
C GLN A 14 2.44 -9.04 7.32
N ARG A 15 3.03 -8.56 8.41
CA ARG A 15 4.13 -9.26 9.08
C ARG A 15 3.56 -10.36 9.96
N THR A 16 3.80 -11.61 9.59
CA THR A 16 3.34 -12.79 10.34
C THR A 16 3.86 -12.82 11.76
N LYS A 17 5.09 -12.34 11.98
CA LYS A 17 5.69 -12.23 13.33
C LYS A 17 4.88 -11.32 14.26
N THR A 18 4.34 -10.22 13.75
CA THR A 18 3.47 -9.31 14.53
C THR A 18 2.18 -10.01 14.94
N LEU A 19 1.67 -10.91 14.09
CA LEU A 19 0.46 -11.69 14.31
C LEU A 19 0.74 -13.02 15.05
N ARG A 20 1.95 -13.22 15.55
CA ARG A 20 2.37 -14.43 16.26
C ARG A 20 2.21 -15.72 15.46
N GLY A 21 2.14 -15.63 14.13
CA GLY A 21 2.09 -16.75 13.19
C GLY A 21 3.44 -17.01 12.52
N GLY A 22 3.64 -18.22 12.04
CA GLY A 22 4.79 -18.58 11.20
C GLY A 22 4.56 -18.18 9.74
N LYS A 23 3.33 -18.34 9.27
CA LYS A 23 2.88 -18.01 7.89
C LYS A 23 1.56 -17.25 7.96
N MET A 24 1.23 -16.51 6.88
CA MET A 24 -0.05 -15.82 6.80
C MET A 24 -1.25 -16.78 6.79
N GLU A 25 -1.08 -17.96 6.25
CA GLU A 25 -2.11 -19.03 6.24
C GLU A 25 -2.51 -19.49 7.65
N ASP A 26 -1.67 -19.28 8.65
CA ASP A 26 -1.95 -19.67 10.06
C ASP A 26 -3.12 -18.86 10.66
N VAL A 27 -3.55 -17.75 10.02
CA VAL A 27 -4.77 -17.02 10.41
C VAL A 27 -6.04 -17.78 10.07
N ILE A 28 -5.97 -18.76 9.15
CA ILE A 28 -7.11 -19.57 8.72
C ILE A 28 -7.25 -20.77 9.66
N PHE A 29 -8.45 -20.97 10.19
CA PHE A 29 -8.72 -22.10 11.07
C PHE A 29 -8.37 -23.43 10.39
N GLY A 30 -7.41 -24.14 10.95
CA GLY A 30 -6.87 -25.39 10.43
C GLY A 30 -7.74 -26.63 10.69
N GLY A 31 -8.83 -26.49 11.45
CA GLY A 31 -9.69 -27.60 11.86
C GLY A 31 -9.28 -28.20 13.21
N THR A 32 -10.15 -29.05 13.73
CA THR A 32 -9.95 -29.88 14.90
C THR A 32 -10.60 -31.26 14.64
N GLU A 33 -10.47 -32.20 15.56
CA GLU A 33 -11.18 -33.50 15.47
C GLU A 33 -12.69 -33.35 15.29
N LYS A 34 -13.29 -32.25 15.78
CA LYS A 34 -14.75 -32.01 15.77
C LYS A 34 -15.19 -30.96 14.74
N ARG A 35 -14.28 -30.22 14.09
CA ARG A 35 -14.61 -29.16 13.14
C ARG A 35 -13.70 -29.23 11.92
N SER A 36 -14.29 -29.20 10.73
CA SER A 36 -13.56 -29.13 9.48
C SER A 36 -12.74 -27.85 9.34
N PRO A 37 -11.61 -27.88 8.63
CA PRO A 37 -10.83 -26.70 8.34
C PRO A 37 -11.64 -25.71 7.49
N MET A 38 -11.37 -24.41 7.66
CA MET A 38 -11.98 -23.35 6.87
C MET A 38 -11.17 -23.08 5.59
N GLY A 39 -11.82 -22.63 4.53
CA GLY A 39 -11.18 -22.24 3.27
C GLY A 39 -10.56 -20.85 3.30
N PHE A 40 -11.03 -20.00 4.19
CA PHE A 40 -10.58 -18.60 4.33
C PHE A 40 -10.74 -18.11 5.76
N ALA A 41 -10.05 -17.02 6.08
CA ALA A 41 -10.28 -16.18 7.25
C ALA A 41 -10.83 -14.82 6.82
N GLN A 42 -11.74 -14.25 7.61
CA GLN A 42 -12.29 -12.92 7.37
C GLN A 42 -12.42 -12.15 8.67
N VAL A 43 -12.05 -10.88 8.62
CA VAL A 43 -12.31 -9.91 9.69
C VAL A 43 -12.95 -8.69 9.08
N SER A 44 -14.00 -8.18 9.72
CA SER A 44 -14.63 -6.90 9.41
C SER A 44 -14.55 -6.02 10.64
N LEU A 45 -14.03 -4.81 10.47
CA LEU A 45 -13.94 -3.78 11.50
C LEU A 45 -14.89 -2.66 11.11
N ILE A 46 -15.80 -2.31 12.01
CA ILE A 46 -16.74 -1.21 11.84
C ILE A 46 -16.27 -0.08 12.73
N LEU A 47 -16.03 1.08 12.14
CA LEU A 47 -15.56 2.28 12.80
C LEU A 47 -16.67 3.34 12.78
N ASP A 48 -16.92 3.96 13.92
CA ASP A 48 -17.84 5.09 14.04
C ASP A 48 -17.21 6.32 13.37
N ASN A 49 -17.93 6.95 12.45
CA ASN A 49 -17.57 8.18 11.76
C ASN A 49 -18.52 9.34 12.08
N SER A 50 -19.25 9.27 13.17
CA SER A 50 -20.18 10.34 13.59
C SER A 50 -19.47 11.70 13.78
N THR A 51 -18.18 11.69 14.05
CA THR A 51 -17.33 12.88 14.20
C THR A 51 -16.67 13.35 12.89
N GLY A 52 -16.86 12.62 11.78
CA GLY A 52 -16.30 13.00 10.47
C GLY A 52 -14.78 12.85 10.37
N ILE A 53 -14.15 11.92 11.12
CA ILE A 53 -12.71 11.65 11.05
C ILE A 53 -12.32 11.10 9.67
N PHE A 54 -13.18 10.25 9.11
CA PHE A 54 -13.00 9.72 7.77
C PHE A 54 -13.71 10.62 6.76
N ASP A 55 -13.02 10.92 5.66
CA ASP A 55 -13.54 11.75 4.55
C ASP A 55 -14.57 10.96 3.72
N THR A 56 -15.73 10.71 4.32
CA THR A 56 -16.88 10.03 3.72
C THR A 56 -18.17 10.50 4.37
N GLU A 57 -19.26 10.51 3.61
CA GLU A 57 -20.60 10.89 4.10
C GLU A 57 -21.22 9.85 5.04
N ASN A 58 -20.67 8.64 5.10
CA ASN A 58 -21.19 7.57 5.93
C ASN A 58 -20.88 7.81 7.40
N THR A 59 -21.85 7.56 8.27
CA THR A 59 -21.70 7.61 9.74
C THR A 59 -20.89 6.43 10.30
N GLU A 60 -20.72 5.37 9.51
CA GLU A 60 -19.89 4.21 9.83
C GLU A 60 -19.02 3.87 8.64
N VAL A 61 -17.79 3.41 8.93
CA VAL A 61 -16.87 2.90 7.92
C VAL A 61 -16.53 1.45 8.25
N MET A 62 -16.88 0.54 7.35
CA MET A 62 -16.58 -0.88 7.50
C MET A 62 -15.38 -1.25 6.63
N ILE A 63 -14.30 -1.71 7.26
CA ILE A 63 -13.12 -2.25 6.59
C ILE A 63 -13.16 -3.77 6.73
N THR A 64 -13.06 -4.49 5.62
CA THR A 64 -13.03 -5.96 5.63
C THR A 64 -11.78 -6.46 4.93
N ARG A 65 -11.13 -7.46 5.54
CA ARG A 65 -10.08 -8.26 4.90
C ARG A 65 -10.49 -9.71 4.90
N ARG A 66 -10.29 -10.38 3.77
CA ARG A 66 -10.45 -11.82 3.59
C ARG A 66 -9.16 -12.41 3.03
N TYR A 67 -8.75 -13.55 3.54
CA TYR A 67 -7.56 -14.26 3.09
C TYR A 67 -7.88 -15.73 2.86
N TYR A 68 -7.54 -16.22 1.69
CA TYR A 68 -7.82 -17.59 1.24
C TYR A 68 -6.59 -18.48 1.38
N ARG A 69 -6.82 -19.81 1.44
CA ARG A 69 -5.74 -20.80 1.43
C ARG A 69 -4.91 -20.79 0.13
N SER A 70 -5.45 -20.24 -0.94
CA SER A 70 -4.72 -20.00 -2.20
C SER A 70 -3.60 -18.97 -2.05
N GLY A 71 -3.54 -18.22 -0.93
CA GLY A 71 -2.63 -17.09 -0.73
C GLY A 71 -3.22 -15.76 -1.18
N GLU A 72 -4.41 -15.75 -1.75
CA GLU A 72 -5.10 -14.55 -2.22
C GLU A 72 -5.67 -13.75 -1.05
N SER A 73 -5.58 -12.42 -1.14
CA SER A 73 -6.06 -11.48 -0.13
C SER A 73 -6.99 -10.46 -0.76
N GLU A 74 -8.21 -10.38 -0.25
CA GLU A 74 -9.22 -9.40 -0.66
C GLU A 74 -9.41 -8.35 0.42
N TYR A 75 -9.62 -7.12 -0.01
CA TYR A 75 -9.91 -5.98 0.85
C TYR A 75 -11.15 -5.25 0.35
N SER A 76 -11.96 -4.72 1.26
CA SER A 76 -13.08 -3.85 0.91
C SER A 76 -13.31 -2.76 1.97
N ILE A 77 -13.82 -1.62 1.51
CA ILE A 77 -14.31 -0.50 2.34
C ILE A 77 -15.80 -0.37 2.02
N ASN A 78 -16.65 -0.42 3.04
CA ASN A 78 -18.12 -0.35 2.91
C ASN A 78 -18.66 -1.35 1.88
N ARG A 79 -18.07 -2.56 1.82
CA ARG A 79 -18.35 -3.65 0.87
C ARG A 79 -17.87 -3.42 -0.57
N GLU A 80 -17.31 -2.25 -0.89
CA GLU A 80 -16.69 -1.98 -2.18
C GLU A 80 -15.26 -2.53 -2.20
N PRO A 81 -14.89 -3.35 -3.21
CA PRO A 81 -13.53 -3.86 -3.33
C PRO A 81 -12.51 -2.74 -3.43
N CYS A 82 -11.42 -2.86 -2.70
CA CYS A 82 -10.35 -1.87 -2.69
C CYS A 82 -8.97 -2.54 -2.59
N ARG A 83 -7.92 -1.75 -2.66
CA ARG A 83 -6.54 -2.20 -2.46
C ARG A 83 -6.10 -1.91 -1.03
N LEU A 84 -5.12 -2.66 -0.53
CA LEU A 84 -4.50 -2.39 0.77
C LEU A 84 -4.02 -0.94 0.90
N ARG A 85 -3.55 -0.33 -0.20
CA ARG A 85 -3.15 1.07 -0.22
C ARG A 85 -4.29 2.01 0.16
N ASP A 86 -5.50 1.73 -0.30
CA ASP A 86 -6.67 2.57 -0.06
C ASP A 86 -7.08 2.50 1.42
N ILE A 87 -6.96 1.32 2.06
CA ILE A 87 -7.13 1.17 3.51
C ILE A 87 -6.06 1.96 4.28
N ASN A 88 -4.79 1.85 3.88
CA ASN A 88 -3.72 2.61 4.52
C ASN A 88 -3.95 4.12 4.41
N GLU A 89 -4.39 4.61 3.25
CA GLU A 89 -4.71 6.03 3.03
C GLU A 89 -5.91 6.49 3.88
N LEU A 90 -6.94 5.65 3.98
CA LEU A 90 -8.12 5.93 4.81
C LEU A 90 -7.75 6.05 6.30
N LEU A 91 -6.85 5.21 6.79
CA LEU A 91 -6.46 5.16 8.20
C LEU A 91 -5.34 6.16 8.57
N MET A 92 -4.70 6.80 7.58
CA MET A 92 -3.67 7.81 7.85
C MET A 92 -4.25 8.98 8.65
N ASP A 93 -3.45 9.50 9.55
CA ASP A 93 -3.76 10.63 10.42
C ASP A 93 -4.90 10.37 11.43
N THR A 94 -5.41 9.14 11.49
CA THR A 94 -6.40 8.73 12.50
C THR A 94 -5.77 8.11 13.75
N GLY A 95 -4.48 7.83 13.71
CA GLY A 95 -3.76 7.06 14.73
C GLY A 95 -4.11 5.57 14.73
N LEU A 96 -4.97 5.11 13.80
CA LEU A 96 -5.40 3.71 13.67
C LEU A 96 -4.56 2.92 12.66
N GLY A 97 -3.75 3.59 11.85
CA GLY A 97 -2.94 2.96 10.80
C GLY A 97 -1.96 1.92 11.35
N ARG A 98 -1.32 1.18 10.45
CA ARG A 98 -0.35 0.11 10.77
C ARG A 98 0.76 0.56 11.72
N ASP A 99 1.26 1.76 11.52
CA ASP A 99 2.31 2.37 12.34
C ASP A 99 1.74 3.35 13.38
N GLY A 100 0.40 3.40 13.52
CA GLY A 100 -0.32 4.27 14.44
C GLY A 100 -0.12 3.87 15.92
N TYR A 101 -0.42 4.81 16.80
CA TYR A 101 -0.25 4.68 18.24
C TYR A 101 -1.51 4.18 18.99
N SER A 102 -2.63 4.00 18.29
CA SER A 102 -3.91 3.59 18.91
C SER A 102 -3.92 2.13 19.36
N ILE A 103 -3.08 1.28 18.77
CA ILE A 103 -2.95 -0.12 19.14
C ILE A 103 -1.52 -0.40 19.55
N ILE A 104 -1.31 -0.39 20.85
CA ILE A 104 0.02 -0.63 21.45
C ILE A 104 0.10 -2.10 21.87
N GLY A 105 0.80 -2.91 21.07
CA GLY A 105 1.11 -4.29 21.40
C GLY A 105 2.11 -4.40 22.55
N GLN A 106 2.21 -5.60 23.13
CA GLN A 106 3.17 -5.88 24.18
C GLN A 106 4.61 -5.66 23.69
N GLY A 107 5.39 -4.90 24.45
CA GLY A 107 6.78 -4.55 24.10
C GLY A 107 6.92 -3.33 23.19
N ARG A 108 5.87 -2.87 22.53
CA ARG A 108 5.91 -1.75 21.59
C ARG A 108 6.37 -0.43 22.24
N ILE A 109 6.00 -0.18 23.48
CA ILE A 109 6.44 1.02 24.21
C ILE A 109 7.97 1.01 24.38
N ALA A 110 8.55 -0.13 24.74
CA ALA A 110 10.00 -0.24 24.87
C ALA A 110 10.71 -0.03 23.53
N GLU A 111 10.17 -0.53 22.43
CA GLU A 111 10.67 -0.27 21.08
C GLU A 111 10.62 1.21 20.72
N ILE A 112 9.49 1.89 21.01
CA ILE A 112 9.32 3.32 20.74
C ILE A 112 10.35 4.15 21.53
N VAL A 113 10.56 3.84 22.79
CA VAL A 113 11.49 4.56 23.66
C VAL A 113 12.94 4.31 23.27
N SER A 114 13.30 3.07 22.92
CA SER A 114 14.65 2.67 22.50
C SER A 114 14.90 2.86 21.00
N GLY A 115 13.85 3.12 20.21
CA GLY A 115 13.90 3.29 18.76
C GLY A 115 14.73 4.47 18.30
N LYS A 116 15.17 4.42 17.05
CA LYS A 116 15.92 5.50 16.40
C LYS A 116 15.08 6.77 16.30
N SER A 117 15.71 7.91 16.21
CA SER A 117 15.07 9.23 16.12
C SER A 117 14.01 9.29 15.01
N ASN A 118 14.26 8.65 13.86
CA ASN A 118 13.33 8.62 12.74
C ASN A 118 12.03 7.85 13.05
N GLU A 119 12.12 6.71 13.75
CA GLU A 119 10.96 5.89 14.13
C GLU A 119 10.06 6.65 15.13
N ARG A 120 10.68 7.37 16.07
CA ARG A 120 9.93 8.25 16.99
C ARG A 120 9.29 9.41 16.28
N ARG A 121 9.99 10.01 15.30
CA ARG A 121 9.46 11.10 14.49
C ARG A 121 8.18 10.69 13.74
N GLU A 122 8.13 9.48 13.19
CA GLU A 122 6.95 8.97 12.47
C GLU A 122 5.69 8.96 13.35
N ILE A 123 5.83 8.58 14.62
CA ILE A 123 4.72 8.58 15.58
C ILE A 123 4.25 10.02 15.87
N PHE A 124 5.17 10.98 16.01
CA PHE A 124 4.80 12.39 16.20
C PHE A 124 4.13 12.99 14.96
N GLU A 125 4.59 12.62 13.76
CA GLU A 125 4.01 13.07 12.50
C GLU A 125 2.59 12.50 12.32
N GLU A 126 2.36 11.23 12.70
CA GLU A 126 1.03 10.61 12.72
C GLU A 126 0.11 11.34 13.70
N ALA A 127 0.57 11.57 14.93
CA ALA A 127 -0.19 12.29 15.94
C ALA A 127 -0.49 13.75 15.55
N ALA A 128 0.37 14.36 14.75
CA ALA A 128 0.18 15.73 14.22
C ALA A 128 -0.70 15.78 12.96
N GLY A 129 -1.16 14.63 12.43
CA GLY A 129 -2.01 14.57 11.23
C GLY A 129 -1.29 14.94 9.93
N ILE A 130 0.03 14.76 9.85
CA ILE A 130 0.82 15.13 8.66
C ILE A 130 1.34 13.94 7.86
N SER A 131 1.11 12.72 8.34
CA SER A 131 1.58 11.49 7.70
C SER A 131 1.04 11.30 6.29
N ARG A 132 -0.22 11.68 6.04
CA ARG A 132 -0.85 11.64 4.71
C ARG A 132 -0.10 12.52 3.71
N TYR A 133 0.31 13.72 4.12
CA TYR A 133 1.03 14.66 3.25
C TYR A 133 2.42 14.13 2.93
N ARG A 134 3.12 13.59 3.92
CA ARG A 134 4.43 12.94 3.72
C ARG A 134 4.32 11.78 2.73
N TYR A 135 3.36 10.90 2.94
CA TYR A 135 3.13 9.76 2.05
C TYR A 135 2.85 10.19 0.60
N ARG A 136 1.96 11.17 0.40
CA ARG A 136 1.65 11.72 -0.93
C ARG A 136 2.86 12.38 -1.58
N LYS A 137 3.66 13.09 -0.79
CA LYS A 137 4.92 13.68 -1.27
C LYS A 137 5.87 12.60 -1.77
N GLU A 138 6.16 11.58 -0.96
CA GLU A 138 7.06 10.48 -1.31
C GLU A 138 6.55 9.67 -2.51
N GLU A 139 5.24 9.47 -2.62
CA GLU A 139 4.65 8.80 -3.79
C GLU A 139 4.83 9.64 -5.07
N SER A 140 4.64 10.95 -4.96
CA SER A 140 4.82 11.88 -6.07
C SER A 140 6.28 11.97 -6.51
N GLU A 141 7.22 12.03 -5.57
CA GLU A 141 8.66 12.02 -5.85
C GLU A 141 9.09 10.71 -6.55
N ARG A 142 8.58 9.57 -6.11
CA ARG A 142 8.83 8.28 -6.79
C ARG A 142 8.26 8.23 -8.21
N LYS A 143 7.07 8.80 -8.43
CA LYS A 143 6.46 8.90 -9.77
C LYS A 143 7.28 9.82 -10.66
N LEU A 144 7.72 10.97 -10.12
CA LEU A 144 8.56 11.93 -10.84
C LEU A 144 9.87 11.27 -11.30
N ALA A 145 10.59 10.65 -10.38
CA ALA A 145 11.86 9.98 -10.70
C ALA A 145 11.69 8.92 -11.80
N ARG A 146 10.60 8.12 -11.75
CA ARG A 146 10.30 7.14 -12.82
C ARG A 146 9.98 7.80 -14.15
N THR A 147 9.30 8.95 -14.14
CA THR A 147 8.96 9.69 -15.34
C THR A 147 10.21 10.30 -15.96
N GLU A 148 11.13 10.83 -15.16
CA GLU A 148 12.42 11.34 -15.61
C GLU A 148 13.27 10.23 -16.26
N GLU A 149 13.33 9.06 -15.66
CA GLU A 149 14.03 7.89 -16.23
C GLU A 149 13.41 7.47 -17.59
N ASN A 150 12.09 7.45 -17.68
CA ASN A 150 11.41 7.14 -18.93
C ASN A 150 11.67 8.21 -20.02
N LEU A 151 11.72 9.47 -19.62
CA LEU A 151 12.03 10.58 -20.53
C LEU A 151 13.45 10.45 -21.13
N LEU A 152 14.44 10.15 -20.28
CA LEU A 152 15.80 9.88 -20.74
C LEU A 152 15.82 8.74 -21.78
N ARG A 153 15.15 7.64 -21.50
CA ARG A 153 15.07 6.48 -22.41
C ARG A 153 14.38 6.82 -23.73
N ILE A 154 13.38 7.70 -23.71
CA ILE A 154 12.70 8.17 -24.94
C ILE A 154 13.64 9.08 -25.75
N ASN A 155 14.34 10.00 -25.08
CA ASN A 155 15.30 10.87 -25.76
C ASN A 155 16.42 10.06 -26.42
N ASP A 156 17.00 9.07 -25.75
CA ASP A 156 18.00 8.17 -26.32
C ASP A 156 17.48 7.50 -27.61
N LYS A 157 16.21 7.06 -27.61
CA LYS A 157 15.58 6.46 -28.79
C LYS A 157 15.33 7.48 -29.91
N VAL A 158 14.99 8.71 -29.58
CA VAL A 158 14.84 9.77 -30.57
C VAL A 158 16.17 10.06 -31.24
N ASP A 159 17.25 10.21 -30.46
CA ASP A 159 18.59 10.45 -30.98
C ASP A 159 19.07 9.31 -31.89
N GLU A 160 18.81 8.05 -31.50
CA GLU A 160 19.10 6.88 -32.34
C GLU A 160 18.34 6.91 -33.66
N LEU A 161 17.07 7.26 -33.65
CA LEU A 161 16.25 7.34 -34.84
C LEU A 161 16.68 8.51 -35.77
N GLU A 162 17.06 9.65 -35.20
CA GLU A 162 17.60 10.79 -35.97
C GLU A 162 18.88 10.39 -36.70
N LEU A 163 19.78 9.67 -36.06
CA LEU A 163 20.99 9.12 -36.70
C LEU A 163 20.68 8.17 -37.84
N GLN A 164 19.58 7.42 -37.80
CA GLN A 164 19.16 6.52 -38.87
C GLN A 164 18.45 7.26 -40.02
N VAL A 165 17.68 8.30 -39.70
CA VAL A 165 16.92 9.07 -40.71
C VAL A 165 17.84 9.93 -41.61
N GLU A 166 18.91 10.50 -41.06
CA GLU A 166 19.79 11.41 -41.79
C GLU A 166 20.46 10.76 -43.04
N PRO A 167 21.05 9.53 -42.97
CA PRO A 167 21.53 8.84 -44.16
C PRO A 167 20.45 8.52 -45.18
N LEU A 168 19.25 8.11 -44.73
CA LEU A 168 18.11 7.80 -45.60
C LEU A 168 17.62 9.03 -46.35
N ARG A 169 17.58 10.19 -45.69
CA ARG A 169 17.25 11.47 -46.33
C ARG A 169 18.22 11.81 -47.46
N LYS A 170 19.53 11.68 -47.25
CA LYS A 170 20.55 11.89 -48.26
C LYS A 170 20.40 10.95 -49.45
N GLN A 171 20.13 9.66 -49.16
CA GLN A 171 19.88 8.67 -50.22
C GLN A 171 18.65 9.01 -51.05
N ALA A 172 17.55 9.41 -50.39
CA ALA A 172 16.30 9.80 -51.06
C ALA A 172 16.50 11.06 -51.94
N GLU A 173 17.25 12.06 -51.46
CA GLU A 173 17.58 13.27 -52.25
C GLU A 173 18.43 12.93 -53.48
N THR A 174 19.39 12.01 -53.30
CA THR A 174 20.21 11.54 -54.46
C THR A 174 19.35 10.79 -55.47
N ALA A 175 18.51 9.86 -55.01
CA ALA A 175 17.62 9.11 -55.89
C ALA A 175 16.66 10.01 -56.67
N LYS A 176 16.12 11.06 -56.06
CA LYS A 176 15.27 12.07 -56.76
C LYS A 176 16.00 12.79 -57.88
N LYS A 177 17.29 13.07 -57.72
CA LYS A 177 18.10 13.73 -58.77
C LYS A 177 18.34 12.84 -60.00
N TYR A 178 18.30 11.53 -59.85
CA TYR A 178 18.49 10.56 -60.94
C TYR A 178 17.17 10.16 -61.64
N LEU A 179 16.02 10.50 -61.09
CA LEU A 179 14.70 10.22 -61.65
C LEU A 179 14.13 11.37 -62.48
N HIS A 180 14.83 12.51 -62.54
CA HIS A 180 14.62 13.64 -63.44
C HIS A 180 15.73 13.70 -64.48
#